data_926e44088176d171caaabd551f081e98
#
_entry.id   926e44088176d171caaabd551f081e98
#
_cell.length_a   1.000
_cell.length_b   1.000
_cell.length_c   1.000
_cell.angle_alpha   90.00
_cell.angle_beta   90.00
_cell.angle_gamma   90.00
#
_symmetry.space_group_name_H-M   'P 1'
#
loop_
_entity.id
_entity.type
_entity.pdbx_description
1 polymer ?
#
loop_
_entity_poly.entity_id
_entity_poly.type
_entity_poly.pdbx_seq_one_letter_code
_entity_poly.pdbx_strand_id
1 'polypeptide(L)'
;MRQGFSLIELLIVIFIVSLVYFLGFDGFEIGKPKPKALTSLTLKSTLVSSDFFAGQGTFMCINKCQSCYFRTDISSAFESYSDALDFGELEVYTLDDQDALVELEYGHYQDEKICLLVDFYPNGSSTQLIIKDKNTSYFLPAFFGEPMGFDSPEQAKDFWLKNTKKVSDSGDFY
;
A
#
# COMPACT_ATOMS: atom_id res chain seq x y z
N MET A 1 21.63 -17.92 63.18
CA MET A 1 20.82 -19.07 62.70
C MET A 1 20.49 -18.83 61.21
N ARG A 2 21.01 -19.64 60.32
CA ARG A 2 20.66 -19.61 58.90
C ARG A 2 19.37 -20.42 58.76
N GLN A 3 18.26 -19.73 58.52
CA GLN A 3 17.01 -20.40 58.19
C GLN A 3 17.15 -20.92 56.74
N GLY A 4 17.16 -22.23 56.60
CA GLY A 4 17.13 -22.88 55.26
C GLY A 4 15.73 -22.77 54.67
N PHE A 5 15.63 -22.50 53.37
CA PHE A 5 14.37 -22.50 52.61
C PHE A 5 13.70 -23.88 52.74
N SER A 6 12.42 -23.88 53.07
CA SER A 6 11.59 -25.07 53.04
C SER A 6 11.38 -25.57 51.62
N LEU A 7 11.40 -26.88 51.40
CA LEU A 7 11.17 -27.50 50.07
C LEU A 7 9.80 -27.06 49.49
N ILE A 8 8.77 -26.83 50.33
CA ILE A 8 7.47 -26.39 49.95
C ILE A 8 7.46 -24.93 49.45
N GLU A 9 8.31 -24.07 50.06
CA GLU A 9 8.48 -22.68 49.69
C GLU A 9 9.10 -22.55 48.30
N LEU A 10 10.07 -23.38 47.97
CA LEU A 10 10.67 -23.46 46.64
C LEU A 10 9.66 -23.95 45.60
N LEU A 11 8.82 -24.93 45.95
CA LEU A 11 7.80 -25.49 45.05
C LEU A 11 6.72 -24.46 44.70
N ILE A 12 6.29 -23.69 45.71
CA ILE A 12 5.31 -22.60 45.48
C ILE A 12 5.90 -21.50 44.58
N VAL A 13 7.17 -21.13 44.78
CA VAL A 13 7.83 -20.11 43.94
C VAL A 13 7.90 -20.56 42.47
N ILE A 14 8.33 -21.80 42.23
CA ILE A 14 8.41 -22.34 40.87
C ILE A 14 7.01 -22.38 40.22
N PHE A 15 6.00 -22.78 40.98
CA PHE A 15 4.63 -22.83 40.49
C PHE A 15 4.11 -21.42 40.11
N ILE A 16 4.32 -20.42 40.93
CA ILE A 16 3.92 -19.03 40.65
C ILE A 16 4.69 -18.49 39.42
N VAL A 17 5.99 -18.70 39.35
CA VAL A 17 6.81 -18.29 38.18
C VAL A 17 6.31 -18.94 36.91
N SER A 18 6.04 -20.27 36.93
CA SER A 18 5.49 -20.98 35.78
C SER A 18 4.12 -20.45 35.36
N LEU A 19 3.28 -20.10 36.31
CA LEU A 19 1.94 -19.57 36.04
C LEU A 19 2.00 -18.16 35.44
N VAL A 20 2.89 -17.30 35.94
CA VAL A 20 3.14 -15.95 35.36
C VAL A 20 3.71 -16.07 33.96
N TYR A 21 4.64 -16.98 33.71
CA TYR A 21 5.17 -17.25 32.37
C TYR A 21 4.08 -17.72 31.42
N PHE A 22 3.28 -18.68 31.83
CA PHE A 22 2.19 -19.22 31.02
C PHE A 22 1.15 -18.11 30.66
N LEU A 23 0.73 -17.32 31.63
CA LEU A 23 -0.21 -16.21 31.39
C LEU A 23 0.42 -15.05 30.59
N GLY A 24 1.73 -14.84 30.74
CA GLY A 24 2.44 -13.77 30.02
C GLY A 24 2.72 -14.11 28.56
N PHE A 25 2.93 -15.36 28.22
CA PHE A 25 3.22 -15.76 26.83
C PHE A 25 1.96 -16.11 26.03
N ASP A 26 0.92 -16.67 26.62
CA ASP A 26 -0.36 -16.92 25.93
C ASP A 26 -1.19 -15.64 25.69
N GLY A 27 -0.84 -14.53 26.35
CA GLY A 27 -1.55 -13.24 26.19
C GLY A 27 -1.00 -12.32 25.11
N PHE A 28 0.18 -12.60 24.53
CA PHE A 28 0.76 -11.81 23.45
C PHE A 28 0.71 -12.53 22.09
N GLU A 29 -0.45 -13.06 21.73
CA GLU A 29 -0.78 -12.96 20.32
C GLU A 29 -1.04 -11.47 20.07
N ILE A 30 0.01 -10.74 19.73
CA ILE A 30 -0.12 -9.51 18.94
C ILE A 30 -0.85 -9.97 17.70
N GLY A 31 -2.18 -9.86 17.71
CA GLY A 31 -3.01 -10.21 16.57
C GLY A 31 -2.40 -9.45 15.42
N LYS A 32 -1.81 -10.17 14.46
CA LYS A 32 -1.38 -9.57 13.19
C LYS A 32 -2.59 -8.77 12.74
N PRO A 33 -2.50 -7.44 12.58
CA PRO A 33 -3.63 -6.65 12.14
C PRO A 33 -4.15 -7.35 10.89
N LYS A 34 -5.43 -7.71 10.88
CA LYS A 34 -6.04 -8.29 9.67
C LYS A 34 -5.62 -7.40 8.52
N PRO A 35 -5.03 -7.93 7.45
CA PRO A 35 -4.60 -7.12 6.33
C PRO A 35 -5.80 -6.27 5.92
N LYS A 36 -5.65 -4.95 6.01
CA LYS A 36 -6.68 -4.04 5.53
C LYS A 36 -6.81 -4.28 4.04
N ALA A 37 -8.04 -4.39 3.55
CA ALA A 37 -8.27 -4.49 2.12
C ALA A 37 -7.54 -3.35 1.39
N LEU A 38 -6.90 -3.69 0.28
CA LEU A 38 -6.21 -2.72 -0.57
C LEU A 38 -7.25 -1.79 -1.18
N THR A 39 -7.12 -0.50 -0.94
CA THR A 39 -7.98 0.57 -1.47
C THR A 39 -7.16 1.54 -2.28
N SER A 40 -7.81 2.36 -3.11
CA SER A 40 -7.13 3.42 -3.88
C SER A 40 -6.32 4.38 -2.99
N LEU A 41 -6.77 4.63 -1.76
CA LEU A 41 -6.06 5.47 -0.78
C LEU A 41 -4.82 4.79 -0.18
N THR A 42 -4.90 3.49 0.10
CA THR A 42 -3.84 2.75 0.79
C THR A 42 -2.91 2.00 -0.16
N LEU A 43 -3.16 2.07 -1.47
CA LEU A 43 -2.47 1.32 -2.50
C LEU A 43 -0.94 1.42 -2.37
N LYS A 44 -0.40 2.63 -2.36
CA LYS A 44 1.05 2.86 -2.31
C LYS A 44 1.66 2.38 -1.00
N SER A 45 1.09 2.77 0.13
CA SER A 45 1.63 2.42 1.45
C SER A 45 1.54 0.91 1.73
N THR A 46 0.45 0.27 1.34
CA THR A 46 0.27 -1.17 1.53
C THR A 46 1.22 -1.98 0.66
N LEU A 47 1.36 -1.63 -0.63
CA LEU A 47 2.26 -2.35 -1.54
C LEU A 47 3.73 -2.20 -1.14
N VAL A 48 4.18 -0.98 -0.83
CA VAL A 48 5.57 -0.72 -0.43
C VAL A 48 5.94 -1.38 0.90
N SER A 49 4.97 -1.58 1.80
CA SER A 49 5.19 -2.26 3.10
C SER A 49 5.01 -3.77 3.05
N SER A 50 4.64 -4.33 1.91
CA SER A 50 4.41 -5.78 1.78
C SER A 50 5.71 -6.57 1.64
N ASP A 51 5.68 -7.83 2.06
CA ASP A 51 6.86 -8.74 2.04
C ASP A 51 7.32 -9.08 0.60
N PHE A 52 6.45 -8.93 -0.39
CA PHE A 52 6.79 -9.18 -1.79
C PHE A 52 7.40 -7.96 -2.51
N PHE A 53 7.44 -6.79 -1.86
CA PHE A 53 8.03 -5.60 -2.44
C PHE A 53 9.55 -5.55 -2.23
N ALA A 54 10.31 -5.76 -3.29
CA ALA A 54 11.78 -5.75 -3.26
C ALA A 54 12.39 -4.38 -3.63
N GLY A 55 11.70 -3.27 -3.33
CA GLY A 55 12.17 -1.91 -3.62
C GLY A 55 11.74 -1.38 -4.99
N GLN A 56 11.23 -2.22 -5.88
CA GLN A 56 10.65 -1.85 -7.18
C GLN A 56 9.62 -2.90 -7.60
N GLY A 57 8.80 -2.59 -8.60
CA GLY A 57 7.89 -3.55 -9.19
C GLY A 57 6.74 -2.90 -9.95
N THR A 58 5.92 -3.74 -10.58
CA THR A 58 4.71 -3.35 -11.29
C THR A 58 3.50 -4.02 -10.62
N PHE A 59 2.55 -3.23 -10.18
CA PHE A 59 1.23 -3.71 -9.74
C PHE A 59 0.23 -3.52 -10.86
N MET A 60 -0.50 -4.58 -11.20
CA MET A 60 -1.45 -4.60 -12.31
C MET A 60 -2.74 -5.25 -11.87
N CYS A 61 -3.88 -4.65 -12.20
CA CYS A 61 -5.19 -5.23 -11.99
C CYS A 61 -5.96 -5.39 -13.30
N ILE A 62 -6.69 -6.50 -13.42
CA ILE A 62 -7.51 -6.87 -14.58
C ILE A 62 -8.93 -7.23 -14.12
N ASN A 63 -9.79 -7.55 -15.08
CA ASN A 63 -11.16 -8.01 -14.82
C ASN A 63 -11.91 -7.05 -13.88
N LYS A 64 -12.08 -5.80 -14.31
CA LYS A 64 -12.71 -4.74 -13.50
C LYS A 64 -12.08 -4.58 -12.11
N CYS A 65 -10.76 -4.74 -12.02
CA CYS A 65 -9.97 -4.69 -10.81
C CYS A 65 -10.30 -5.75 -9.73
N GLN A 66 -10.89 -6.87 -10.13
CA GLN A 66 -11.16 -7.99 -9.23
C GLN A 66 -9.97 -8.93 -9.04
N SER A 67 -9.04 -8.93 -9.99
CA SER A 67 -7.83 -9.77 -9.97
C SER A 67 -6.61 -8.89 -10.15
N CYS A 68 -5.73 -8.89 -9.15
CA CYS A 68 -4.51 -8.10 -9.20
C CYS A 68 -3.27 -8.98 -9.12
N TYR A 69 -2.20 -8.49 -9.70
CA TYR A 69 -0.92 -9.17 -9.82
C TYR A 69 0.21 -8.21 -9.52
N PHE A 70 1.31 -8.76 -9.05
CA PHE A 70 2.53 -8.02 -8.81
C PHE A 70 3.72 -8.73 -9.46
N ARG A 71 4.70 -7.96 -9.95
CA ARG A 71 6.02 -8.46 -10.35
C ARG A 71 7.10 -7.54 -9.82
N THR A 72 8.25 -8.10 -9.46
CA THR A 72 9.36 -7.34 -8.88
C THR A 72 10.26 -6.68 -9.90
N ASP A 73 10.35 -7.24 -11.11
CA ASP A 73 11.09 -6.65 -12.21
C ASP A 73 10.46 -7.02 -13.58
N ILE A 74 10.94 -6.39 -14.64
CA ILE A 74 10.37 -6.54 -15.99
C ILE A 74 10.55 -7.96 -16.56
N SER A 75 11.54 -8.71 -16.08
CA SER A 75 11.84 -10.08 -16.52
C SER A 75 11.10 -11.15 -15.70
N SER A 76 10.56 -10.78 -14.55
CA SER A 76 9.80 -11.71 -13.70
C SER A 76 8.35 -11.87 -14.17
N ALA A 77 7.79 -13.05 -13.91
CA ALA A 77 6.37 -13.29 -14.15
C ALA A 77 5.51 -12.50 -13.17
N PHE A 78 4.28 -12.21 -13.56
CA PHE A 78 3.28 -11.66 -12.65
C PHE A 78 2.80 -12.74 -11.69
N GLU A 79 2.89 -12.49 -10.39
CA GLU A 79 2.37 -13.31 -9.32
C GLU A 79 1.03 -12.76 -8.83
N SER A 80 0.10 -13.63 -8.50
CA SER A 80 -1.23 -13.22 -8.04
C SER A 80 -1.15 -12.53 -6.67
N TYR A 81 -1.75 -11.35 -6.57
CA TYR A 81 -1.91 -10.65 -5.31
C TYR A 81 -3.07 -11.30 -4.53
N SER A 82 -2.79 -11.81 -3.34
CA SER A 82 -3.71 -12.66 -2.56
C SER A 82 -4.50 -11.94 -1.48
N ASP A 83 -4.13 -10.70 -1.15
CA ASP A 83 -4.83 -9.95 -0.11
C ASP A 83 -6.16 -9.39 -0.62
N ALA A 84 -7.03 -9.02 0.32
CA ALA A 84 -8.34 -8.50 -0.01
C ALA A 84 -8.24 -7.18 -0.80
N LEU A 85 -9.07 -7.05 -1.83
CA LEU A 85 -9.21 -5.85 -2.65
C LEU A 85 -10.55 -5.17 -2.34
N ASP A 86 -10.56 -3.86 -2.22
CA ASP A 86 -11.78 -3.04 -2.11
C ASP A 86 -11.73 -1.92 -3.14
N PHE A 87 -11.71 -2.32 -4.41
CA PHE A 87 -11.85 -1.43 -5.55
C PHE A 87 -13.26 -1.51 -6.12
N GLY A 88 -13.79 -0.36 -6.53
CA GLY A 88 -14.94 -0.29 -7.42
C GLY A 88 -14.55 -0.47 -8.88
N GLU A 89 -15.38 0.02 -9.76
CA GLU A 89 -15.01 0.21 -11.16
C GLU A 89 -14.11 1.44 -11.24
N LEU A 90 -12.84 1.23 -11.59
CA LEU A 90 -11.83 2.29 -11.60
C LEU A 90 -11.78 2.98 -12.96
N GLU A 91 -11.71 4.31 -12.94
CA GLU A 91 -11.27 5.13 -14.06
C GLU A 91 -9.91 5.74 -13.68
N VAL A 92 -8.91 5.61 -14.51
CA VAL A 92 -7.55 6.08 -14.22
C VAL A 92 -7.17 7.17 -15.21
N TYR A 93 -6.64 8.27 -14.68
CA TYR A 93 -6.30 9.45 -15.46
C TYR A 93 -4.85 9.85 -15.26
N THR A 94 -4.29 10.44 -16.30
CA THR A 94 -3.03 11.20 -16.27
C THR A 94 -3.25 12.59 -16.86
N LEU A 95 -2.19 13.39 -16.87
CA LEU A 95 -2.17 14.67 -17.60
C LEU A 95 -1.38 14.51 -18.88
N ASP A 96 -1.88 15.13 -19.95
CA ASP A 96 -1.12 15.29 -21.19
C ASP A 96 -0.17 16.50 -21.11
N ASP A 97 0.52 16.78 -22.20
CA ASP A 97 1.46 17.91 -22.35
C ASP A 97 0.78 19.31 -22.33
N GLN A 98 -0.55 19.36 -22.37
CA GLN A 98 -1.36 20.56 -22.25
C GLN A 98 -2.07 20.67 -20.89
N ASP A 99 -1.65 19.87 -19.92
CA ASP A 99 -2.29 19.78 -18.59
C ASP A 99 -3.77 19.36 -18.65
N ALA A 100 -4.22 18.68 -19.70
CA ALA A 100 -5.57 18.13 -19.78
C ALA A 100 -5.63 16.72 -19.17
N LEU A 101 -6.77 16.39 -18.52
CA LEU A 101 -7.02 15.03 -18.04
C LEU A 101 -7.23 14.09 -19.22
N VAL A 102 -6.47 13.00 -19.23
CA VAL A 102 -6.61 11.93 -20.21
C VAL A 102 -6.82 10.61 -19.47
N GLU A 103 -7.89 9.90 -19.82
CA GLU A 103 -8.12 8.55 -19.31
C GLU A 103 -7.09 7.59 -19.90
N LEU A 104 -6.48 6.79 -19.01
CA LEU A 104 -5.47 5.81 -19.41
C LEU A 104 -6.12 4.49 -19.83
N GLU A 105 -5.81 4.06 -21.03
CA GLU A 105 -6.15 2.74 -21.53
C GLU A 105 -4.89 1.87 -21.62
N TYR A 106 -4.75 0.90 -20.71
CA TYR A 106 -3.56 0.05 -20.60
C TYR A 106 -3.54 -1.16 -21.52
N GLY A 107 -4.63 -1.39 -22.29
CA GLY A 107 -4.77 -2.59 -23.12
C GLY A 107 -5.24 -3.82 -22.33
N HIS A 108 -4.73 -5.01 -22.73
CA HIS A 108 -5.20 -6.29 -22.20
C HIS A 108 -4.03 -7.13 -21.69
N TYR A 109 -4.30 -7.95 -20.70
CA TYR A 109 -3.44 -9.01 -20.21
C TYR A 109 -4.27 -10.29 -20.07
N GLN A 110 -3.84 -11.39 -20.72
CA GLN A 110 -4.58 -12.67 -20.77
C GLN A 110 -6.05 -12.50 -21.21
N ASP A 111 -6.27 -11.71 -22.27
CA ASP A 111 -7.59 -11.38 -22.85
C ASP A 111 -8.50 -10.52 -21.97
N GLU A 112 -8.09 -10.16 -20.75
CA GLU A 112 -8.81 -9.28 -19.84
C GLU A 112 -8.29 -7.84 -19.91
N LYS A 113 -9.22 -6.86 -19.87
CA LYS A 113 -8.84 -5.43 -19.88
C LYS A 113 -8.11 -5.09 -18.57
N ILE A 114 -6.94 -4.44 -18.72
CA ILE A 114 -6.21 -3.88 -17.56
C ILE A 114 -6.96 -2.62 -17.10
N CYS A 115 -7.35 -2.60 -15.83
CA CYS A 115 -8.05 -1.46 -15.21
C CYS A 115 -7.13 -0.56 -14.40
N LEU A 116 -5.98 -1.07 -13.94
CA LEU A 116 -5.00 -0.31 -13.18
C LEU A 116 -3.61 -0.87 -13.42
N LEU A 117 -2.64 0.01 -13.64
CA LEU A 117 -1.22 -0.35 -13.72
C LEU A 117 -0.41 0.74 -13.01
N VAL A 118 0.39 0.33 -12.02
CA VAL A 118 1.25 1.24 -11.24
C VAL A 118 2.65 0.65 -11.16
N ASP A 119 3.63 1.41 -11.62
CA ASP A 119 5.03 1.07 -11.48
C ASP A 119 5.63 1.74 -10.25
N PHE A 120 6.49 1.00 -9.56
CA PHE A 120 7.29 1.45 -8.44
C PHE A 120 8.77 1.36 -8.82
N TYR A 121 9.52 2.39 -8.52
CA TYR A 121 10.92 2.51 -8.91
C TYR A 121 11.85 2.42 -7.70
N PRO A 122 13.15 2.03 -7.90
CA PRO A 122 14.11 1.84 -6.81
C PRO A 122 14.39 3.10 -5.98
N ASN A 123 14.12 4.28 -6.52
CA ASN A 123 14.28 5.56 -5.82
C ASN A 123 13.09 5.93 -4.92
N GLY A 124 12.12 5.00 -4.73
CA GLY A 124 10.92 5.22 -3.95
C GLY A 124 9.81 6.01 -4.66
N SER A 125 9.99 6.33 -5.94
CA SER A 125 8.92 6.93 -6.74
C SER A 125 7.96 5.88 -7.29
N SER A 126 6.81 6.34 -7.77
CA SER A 126 5.81 5.51 -8.45
C SER A 126 5.19 6.27 -9.62
N THR A 127 4.46 5.57 -10.47
CA THR A 127 3.64 6.23 -11.48
C THR A 127 2.69 7.22 -10.80
N GLN A 128 2.64 8.45 -11.32
CA GLN A 128 1.73 9.50 -10.83
C GLN A 128 0.42 9.42 -11.59
N LEU A 129 -0.68 9.28 -10.85
CA LEU A 129 -2.00 9.01 -11.41
C LEU A 129 -3.10 9.73 -10.61
N ILE A 130 -4.25 9.89 -11.25
CA ILE A 130 -5.52 10.15 -10.57
C ILE A 130 -6.40 8.91 -10.78
N ILE A 131 -6.87 8.31 -9.69
CA ILE A 131 -7.72 7.13 -9.71
C ILE A 131 -9.09 7.56 -9.21
N LYS A 132 -10.11 7.44 -10.06
CA LYS A 132 -11.51 7.61 -9.64
C LYS A 132 -12.05 6.25 -9.27
N ASP A 133 -12.49 6.13 -8.03
CA ASP A 133 -13.06 4.93 -7.43
C ASP A 133 -14.41 5.28 -6.81
N LYS A 134 -15.49 4.74 -7.37
CA LYS A 134 -16.86 5.06 -6.97
C LYS A 134 -17.13 6.57 -7.11
N ASN A 135 -17.28 7.27 -6.00
CA ASN A 135 -17.59 8.70 -5.94
C ASN A 135 -16.39 9.57 -5.49
N THR A 136 -15.21 8.99 -5.36
CA THR A 136 -14.02 9.69 -4.86
C THR A 136 -12.90 9.56 -5.86
N SER A 137 -12.18 10.65 -6.10
CA SER A 137 -10.99 10.68 -6.94
C SER A 137 -9.75 10.81 -6.07
N TYR A 138 -8.77 9.93 -6.25
CA TYR A 138 -7.55 9.88 -5.47
C TYR A 138 -6.37 10.31 -6.33
N PHE A 139 -5.66 11.33 -5.88
CA PHE A 139 -4.37 11.69 -6.47
C PHE A 139 -3.27 10.83 -5.85
N LEU A 140 -2.55 10.07 -6.67
CA LEU A 140 -1.36 9.29 -6.32
C LEU A 140 -0.10 10.08 -6.69
N PRO A 141 0.65 10.63 -5.72
CA PRO A 141 1.88 11.37 -6.03
C PRO A 141 3.00 10.43 -6.45
N ALA A 142 3.86 10.88 -7.38
CA ALA A 142 5.02 10.11 -7.83
C ALA A 142 6.03 9.84 -6.71
N PHE A 143 6.40 10.88 -5.94
CA PHE A 143 7.46 10.81 -4.93
C PHE A 143 6.91 10.93 -3.50
N PHE A 144 6.86 12.15 -3.00
CA PHE A 144 6.51 12.45 -1.61
C PHE A 144 5.02 12.65 -1.43
N GLY A 145 4.55 12.38 -0.23
CA GLY A 145 3.17 12.57 0.18
C GLY A 145 2.34 11.28 0.10
N GLU A 146 1.27 11.31 0.85
CA GLU A 146 0.26 10.25 0.86
C GLU A 146 -0.78 10.51 -0.24
N PRO A 147 -1.45 9.47 -0.75
CA PRO A 147 -2.58 9.64 -1.64
C PRO A 147 -3.65 10.53 -0.99
N MET A 148 -4.26 11.40 -1.78
CA MET A 148 -5.28 12.35 -1.29
C MET A 148 -6.58 12.18 -2.05
N GLY A 149 -7.71 12.20 -1.33
CA GLY A 149 -9.05 12.08 -1.89
C GLY A 149 -9.67 13.43 -2.23
N PHE A 150 -10.43 13.48 -3.34
CA PHE A 150 -11.13 14.63 -3.87
C PHE A 150 -12.53 14.20 -4.38
N ASP A 151 -13.44 15.14 -4.51
CA ASP A 151 -14.80 14.87 -4.98
C ASP A 151 -14.86 14.61 -6.51
N SER A 152 -13.84 15.09 -7.25
CA SER A 152 -13.79 14.89 -8.72
C SER A 152 -12.35 14.78 -9.24
N PRO A 153 -12.15 14.19 -10.43
CA PRO A 153 -10.84 14.15 -11.09
C PRO A 153 -10.27 15.54 -11.37
N GLU A 154 -11.12 16.54 -11.65
CA GLU A 154 -10.71 17.92 -11.93
C GLU A 154 -10.11 18.57 -10.68
N GLN A 155 -10.70 18.36 -9.49
CA GLN A 155 -10.14 18.85 -8.24
C GLN A 155 -8.78 18.19 -7.94
N ALA A 156 -8.65 16.89 -8.19
CA ALA A 156 -7.39 16.18 -8.06
C ALA A 156 -6.34 16.72 -9.04
N LYS A 157 -6.72 17.03 -10.28
CA LYS A 157 -5.88 17.68 -11.28
C LYS A 157 -5.40 19.06 -10.80
N ASP A 158 -6.30 19.91 -10.31
CA ASP A 158 -5.95 21.25 -9.84
C ASP A 158 -4.93 21.18 -8.69
N PHE A 159 -5.11 20.21 -7.80
CA PHE A 159 -4.15 19.92 -6.74
C PHE A 159 -2.79 19.47 -7.29
N TRP A 160 -2.78 18.56 -8.28
CA TRP A 160 -1.57 18.10 -8.95
C TRP A 160 -0.79 19.27 -9.54
N LEU A 161 -1.45 20.09 -10.38
CA LEU A 161 -0.82 21.23 -11.04
C LEU A 161 -0.29 22.27 -10.05
N LYS A 162 -1.05 22.53 -8.96
CA LYS A 162 -0.59 23.46 -7.91
C LYS A 162 0.68 22.98 -7.20
N ASN A 163 0.79 21.67 -6.96
CA ASN A 163 1.97 21.09 -6.32
C ASN A 163 3.18 21.06 -7.26
N THR A 164 2.98 20.75 -8.53
CA THR A 164 4.03 20.79 -9.55
C THR A 164 4.62 22.19 -9.67
N LYS A 165 3.78 23.24 -9.71
CA LYS A 165 4.24 24.64 -9.72
C LYS A 165 5.02 25.01 -8.48
N LYS A 166 4.61 24.57 -7.29
CA LYS A 166 5.37 24.84 -6.05
C LYS A 166 6.77 24.24 -6.08
N VAL A 167 6.94 23.05 -6.63
CA VAL A 167 8.25 22.41 -6.77
C VAL A 167 9.11 23.16 -7.80
N SER A 168 8.52 23.60 -8.90
CA SER A 168 9.19 24.41 -9.92
C SER A 168 9.64 25.76 -9.39
N ASP A 169 8.75 26.46 -8.66
CA ASP A 169 9.03 27.81 -8.14
C ASP A 169 10.01 27.81 -6.95
N SER A 170 10.08 26.70 -6.18
CA SER A 170 11.05 26.55 -5.08
C SER A 170 12.44 26.10 -5.56
N GLY A 171 12.59 25.83 -6.83
CA GLY A 171 13.79 25.25 -7.44
C GLY A 171 14.84 26.25 -7.88
N ASP A 172 15.22 27.23 -7.04
CA ASP A 172 16.52 27.91 -7.14
C ASP A 172 17.63 26.90 -6.78
N PHE A 173 17.83 25.93 -7.67
CA PHE A 173 18.90 24.92 -7.57
C PHE A 173 20.16 25.38 -8.33
N TYR A 174 20.62 26.59 -8.10
CA TYR A 174 22.00 27.01 -8.51
C TYR A 174 22.50 28.10 -7.60
#